data_cdecf8aae88f9269b5f0f61ce3b8d554
#
_entry.id   cdecf8aae88f9269b5f0f61ce3b8d554
#
_cell.length_a   1.000
_cell.length_b   1.000
_cell.length_c   1.000
_cell.angle_alpha   90.00
_cell.angle_beta   90.00
_cell.angle_gamma   90.00
#
_symmetry.space_group_name_H-M   'P 1'
#
loop_
_entity.id
_entity.type
_entity.pdbx_description
1 polymer ?
#
loop_
_entity_poly.entity_id
_entity_poly.type
_entity_poly.pdbx_seq_one_letter_code
_entity_poly.pdbx_strand_id
1 'polypeptide(L)'
;MGLVDLVSALLSRPPERLLALKHLVPTAVLDTSRTFTLLAGVLLLLAANGLRLGKRRAFVGALFLCAVSVPVNLLKAFDFEEASVATALMFLLGVSGEAFAVKSRALSWRAVRPGVVAVIVGVLAYAVVGSWIVERLYAPADASLARAVSEALYQLLGLGQPVLEVSRAHHVVRWFLGSISVIGVTLLGGLALALLRPATHSRRHRAELDRVRELLRDHGDSTVAAYALAADVDHFFSGNRRAVIAYRYESDALLVIGDPIGPREEIPSLLADFEIFCREHDWRFGFYQARPEYLPWYEARGWRSVHIGEDPVLFVDRFTLEGSAMGDVRRSVRKLTEQGLEVRLYRPEENPFSHAADRESLLDALRRISNEWLSDKPGSEMGFCMGRFDAAALDSVLLAIAIDPARGAVEGFCTWTPIPARRGWALDLMRRRRAAPSGVMELIIARTVEHARAHGDAILSLSLSALVRVDSPSAPASTPPSNEESARAFLIERLSRFYDFQGLFHWKRKFAPVFEHRYLVYPSALALPALALALARAQRPEGLLSYLLPKPRALPVAGDHAG
;
A
#
# COMPACT_ATOMS: atom_id res chain seq x y z
N MET A 1 -21.04 -25.04 9.62
CA MET A 1 -21.85 -24.88 8.41
C MET A 1 -21.01 -25.06 7.14
N GLY A 2 -20.04 -24.20 6.79
CA GLY A 2 -19.31 -24.32 5.52
C GLY A 2 -18.65 -25.68 5.25
N LEU A 3 -18.07 -26.34 6.26
CA LEU A 3 -17.55 -27.71 6.13
C LEU A 3 -18.68 -28.74 5.96
N VAL A 4 -19.78 -28.58 6.64
CA VAL A 4 -20.97 -29.45 6.53
C VAL A 4 -21.53 -29.38 5.12
N ASP A 5 -21.68 -28.17 4.56
CA ASP A 5 -22.13 -27.95 3.18
C ASP A 5 -21.22 -28.61 2.14
N LEU A 6 -19.87 -28.50 2.33
CA LEU A 6 -18.88 -29.12 1.44
C LEU A 6 -18.94 -30.64 1.51
N VAL A 7 -18.96 -31.21 2.71
CA VAL A 7 -19.00 -32.67 2.91
C VAL A 7 -20.31 -33.24 2.33
N SER A 8 -21.44 -32.60 2.60
CA SER A 8 -22.73 -33.01 2.10
C SER A 8 -22.83 -32.95 0.57
N ALA A 9 -22.25 -31.90 -0.03
CA ALA A 9 -22.28 -31.79 -1.50
C ALA A 9 -21.37 -32.81 -2.20
N LEU A 10 -20.33 -33.31 -1.51
CA LEU A 10 -19.37 -34.30 -2.03
C LEU A 10 -19.81 -35.75 -1.79
N LEU A 11 -20.56 -36.00 -0.70
CA LEU A 11 -21.04 -37.36 -0.40
C LEU A 11 -22.22 -37.76 -1.30
N SER A 12 -22.12 -38.97 -1.89
CA SER A 12 -23.19 -39.55 -2.68
C SER A 12 -24.32 -40.02 -1.75
N ARG A 13 -25.58 -39.70 -2.08
CA ARG A 13 -26.75 -40.02 -1.26
C ARG A 13 -27.36 -41.36 -1.53
N PRO A 14 -28.13 -41.91 -0.55
CA PRO A 14 -28.87 -43.14 -0.75
C PRO A 14 -29.88 -42.98 -1.89
N PRO A 15 -30.02 -43.96 -2.78
CA PRO A 15 -30.86 -43.90 -3.99
C PRO A 15 -32.36 -43.76 -3.69
N GLU A 16 -32.82 -44.11 -2.49
CA GLU A 16 -34.25 -44.13 -2.13
C GLU A 16 -34.86 -42.71 -2.01
N ARG A 17 -34.14 -41.73 -1.46
CA ARG A 17 -34.60 -40.34 -1.38
C ARG A 17 -34.61 -39.62 -2.72
N LEU A 18 -33.70 -40.01 -3.62
CA LEU A 18 -33.59 -39.47 -4.98
C LEU A 18 -34.75 -39.92 -5.88
N LEU A 19 -35.25 -41.16 -5.70
CA LEU A 19 -36.37 -41.72 -6.49
C LEU A 19 -37.70 -41.02 -6.16
N ALA A 20 -37.96 -40.71 -4.88
CA ALA A 20 -39.18 -40.00 -4.46
C ALA A 20 -39.23 -38.56 -4.99
N LEU A 21 -38.08 -37.87 -5.11
CA LEU A 21 -38.00 -36.47 -5.55
C LEU A 21 -38.00 -36.29 -7.07
N LYS A 22 -37.56 -37.28 -7.85
CA LYS A 22 -37.57 -37.21 -9.33
C LYS A 22 -38.97 -37.03 -9.92
N HIS A 23 -40.02 -37.41 -9.18
CA HIS A 23 -41.41 -37.22 -9.60
C HIS A 23 -41.98 -35.85 -9.23
N LEU A 24 -41.34 -35.12 -8.30
CA LEU A 24 -41.83 -33.84 -7.77
C LEU A 24 -41.00 -32.61 -8.19
N VAL A 25 -39.72 -32.80 -8.46
CA VAL A 25 -38.80 -31.69 -8.75
C VAL A 25 -37.95 -31.99 -9.99
N PRO A 26 -37.84 -31.07 -10.97
CA PRO A 26 -36.97 -31.25 -12.14
C PRO A 26 -35.52 -31.53 -11.75
N THR A 27 -34.85 -32.43 -12.48
CA THR A 27 -33.43 -32.80 -12.23
C THR A 27 -32.48 -31.58 -12.27
N ALA A 28 -32.79 -30.58 -13.08
CA ALA A 28 -32.04 -29.33 -13.17
C ALA A 28 -32.02 -28.55 -11.84
N VAL A 29 -33.13 -28.58 -11.08
CA VAL A 29 -33.21 -27.90 -9.77
C VAL A 29 -32.36 -28.62 -8.73
N LEU A 30 -32.31 -29.95 -8.80
CA LEU A 30 -31.51 -30.80 -7.91
C LEU A 30 -29.99 -30.56 -8.12
N ASP A 31 -29.55 -30.51 -9.38
CA ASP A 31 -28.14 -30.28 -9.73
C ASP A 31 -27.70 -28.84 -9.39
N THR A 32 -28.57 -27.85 -9.66
CA THR A 32 -28.33 -26.45 -9.33
C THR A 32 -28.25 -26.27 -7.80
N SER A 33 -29.11 -26.94 -7.03
CA SER A 33 -29.10 -26.82 -5.55
C SER A 33 -27.81 -27.39 -4.95
N ARG A 34 -27.28 -28.49 -5.53
CA ARG A 34 -26.03 -29.11 -5.10
C ARG A 34 -24.82 -28.17 -5.34
N THR A 35 -24.77 -27.56 -6.52
CA THR A 35 -23.73 -26.60 -6.89
C THR A 35 -23.79 -25.39 -6.00
N PHE A 36 -25.00 -24.91 -5.68
CA PHE A 36 -25.19 -23.80 -4.76
C PHE A 36 -24.69 -24.12 -3.33
N THR A 37 -24.97 -25.33 -2.83
CA THR A 37 -24.52 -25.76 -1.49
C THR A 37 -22.98 -25.79 -1.41
N LEU A 38 -22.31 -26.29 -2.46
CA LEU A 38 -20.85 -26.25 -2.55
C LEU A 38 -20.32 -24.82 -2.47
N LEU A 39 -20.90 -23.92 -3.26
CA LEU A 39 -20.52 -22.51 -3.27
C LEU A 39 -20.75 -21.85 -1.91
N ALA A 40 -21.93 -22.02 -1.34
CA ALA A 40 -22.27 -21.46 -0.04
C ALA A 40 -21.29 -21.93 1.05
N GLY A 41 -20.89 -23.21 1.01
CA GLY A 41 -19.90 -23.79 1.91
C GLY A 41 -18.54 -23.11 1.80
N VAL A 42 -18.04 -22.94 0.56
CA VAL A 42 -16.76 -22.23 0.32
C VAL A 42 -16.83 -20.77 0.77
N LEU A 43 -17.91 -20.06 0.42
CA LEU A 43 -18.08 -18.65 0.79
C LEU A 43 -18.24 -18.44 2.30
N LEU A 44 -18.91 -19.35 3.00
CA LEU A 44 -19.01 -19.34 4.46
C LEU A 44 -17.66 -19.57 5.13
N LEU A 45 -16.82 -20.46 4.58
CA LEU A 45 -15.45 -20.64 5.07
C LEU A 45 -14.58 -19.41 4.85
N LEU A 46 -14.69 -18.75 3.70
CA LEU A 46 -14.01 -17.48 3.44
C LEU A 46 -14.52 -16.36 4.35
N ALA A 47 -15.85 -16.32 4.60
CA ALA A 47 -16.44 -15.35 5.51
C ALA A 47 -16.07 -15.60 6.99
N ALA A 48 -15.72 -16.84 7.37
CA ALA A 48 -15.42 -17.20 8.76
C ALA A 48 -14.28 -16.37 9.35
N ASN A 49 -13.22 -16.10 8.58
CA ASN A 49 -12.16 -15.20 9.04
C ASN A 49 -12.64 -13.76 9.23
N GLY A 50 -13.49 -13.27 8.34
CA GLY A 50 -14.12 -11.95 8.48
C GLY A 50 -15.08 -11.87 9.67
N LEU A 51 -15.83 -12.93 9.96
CA LEU A 51 -16.70 -13.04 11.15
C LEU A 51 -15.85 -13.04 12.43
N ARG A 52 -14.75 -13.80 12.47
CA ARG A 52 -13.81 -13.81 13.61
C ARG A 52 -13.26 -12.42 13.92
N LEU A 53 -13.08 -11.58 12.90
CA LEU A 53 -12.60 -10.20 13.01
C LEU A 53 -13.74 -9.19 13.24
N GLY A 54 -14.99 -9.61 13.51
CA GLY A 54 -16.13 -8.74 13.77
C GLY A 54 -16.57 -7.90 12.56
N LYS A 55 -16.19 -8.26 11.33
CA LYS A 55 -16.46 -7.45 10.13
C LYS A 55 -17.94 -7.51 9.72
N ARG A 56 -18.62 -6.37 9.76
CA ARG A 56 -20.05 -6.25 9.42
C ARG A 56 -20.42 -6.81 8.04
N ARG A 57 -19.53 -6.73 7.05
CA ARG A 57 -19.78 -7.30 5.70
C ARG A 57 -19.73 -8.80 5.67
N ALA A 58 -18.78 -9.41 6.39
CA ALA A 58 -18.72 -10.86 6.54
C ALA A 58 -19.96 -11.37 7.26
N PHE A 59 -20.46 -10.64 8.27
CA PHE A 59 -21.71 -10.89 8.97
C PHE A 59 -22.91 -10.83 8.02
N VAL A 60 -23.08 -9.74 7.25
CA VAL A 60 -24.20 -9.60 6.31
C VAL A 60 -24.12 -10.67 5.21
N GLY A 61 -22.92 -10.94 4.68
CA GLY A 61 -22.71 -11.98 3.68
C GLY A 61 -23.00 -13.39 4.20
N ALA A 62 -22.57 -13.72 5.41
CA ALA A 62 -22.87 -15.00 6.05
C ALA A 62 -24.35 -15.16 6.37
N LEU A 63 -24.99 -14.10 6.87
CA LEU A 63 -26.44 -14.09 7.15
C LEU A 63 -27.25 -14.32 5.86
N PHE A 64 -26.90 -13.62 4.77
CA PHE A 64 -27.52 -13.81 3.47
C PHE A 64 -27.32 -15.23 2.93
N LEU A 65 -26.09 -15.78 2.99
CA LEU A 65 -25.80 -17.14 2.57
C LEU A 65 -26.59 -18.18 3.38
N CYS A 66 -26.71 -18.02 4.70
CA CYS A 66 -27.53 -18.87 5.54
C CYS A 66 -29.01 -18.78 5.15
N ALA A 67 -29.54 -17.57 4.96
CA ALA A 67 -30.93 -17.33 4.59
C ALA A 67 -31.31 -17.98 3.24
N VAL A 68 -30.37 -17.99 2.27
CA VAL A 68 -30.59 -18.65 0.98
C VAL A 68 -30.35 -20.17 1.07
N SER A 69 -29.40 -20.62 1.92
CA SER A 69 -29.11 -22.06 2.11
C SER A 69 -30.30 -22.82 2.70
N VAL A 70 -31.11 -22.22 3.57
CA VAL A 70 -32.28 -22.88 4.18
C VAL A 70 -33.26 -23.40 3.12
N PRO A 71 -33.85 -22.57 2.22
CA PRO A 71 -34.77 -23.07 1.20
C PRO A 71 -34.10 -23.99 0.18
N VAL A 72 -32.83 -23.72 -0.18
CA VAL A 72 -32.10 -24.54 -1.16
C VAL A 72 -31.85 -25.95 -0.62
N ASN A 73 -31.50 -26.12 0.65
CA ASN A 73 -31.32 -27.44 1.27
C ASN A 73 -32.64 -28.18 1.44
N LEU A 74 -33.74 -27.51 1.71
CA LEU A 74 -35.06 -28.11 1.72
C LEU A 74 -35.48 -28.63 0.31
N LEU A 75 -35.18 -27.85 -0.75
CA LEU A 75 -35.47 -28.23 -2.13
C LEU A 75 -34.54 -29.33 -2.65
N LYS A 76 -33.32 -29.45 -2.12
CA LYS A 76 -32.29 -30.39 -2.58
C LYS A 76 -32.62 -31.86 -2.31
N ALA A 77 -33.24 -32.21 -1.20
CA ALA A 77 -33.70 -33.56 -0.86
C ALA A 77 -34.38 -33.63 0.53
N PHE A 78 -35.08 -32.59 0.94
CA PHE A 78 -35.59 -32.45 2.32
C PHE A 78 -34.48 -32.66 3.35
N ASP A 79 -33.31 -31.98 3.13
CA ASP A 79 -32.17 -32.03 4.02
C ASP A 79 -32.41 -31.16 5.25
N PHE A 80 -33.27 -31.67 6.15
CA PHE A 80 -33.61 -30.97 7.38
C PHE A 80 -32.39 -30.75 8.29
N GLU A 81 -31.39 -31.62 8.20
CA GLU A 81 -30.17 -31.50 9.01
C GLU A 81 -29.38 -30.25 8.64
N GLU A 82 -29.12 -30.03 7.35
CA GLU A 82 -28.40 -28.86 6.85
C GLU A 82 -29.23 -27.58 7.00
N ALA A 83 -30.54 -27.64 6.72
CA ALA A 83 -31.44 -26.51 6.90
C ALA A 83 -31.53 -26.08 8.37
N SER A 84 -31.53 -27.02 9.33
CA SER A 84 -31.57 -26.70 10.76
C SER A 84 -30.27 -26.07 11.25
N VAL A 85 -29.10 -26.55 10.77
CA VAL A 85 -27.80 -25.95 11.08
C VAL A 85 -27.68 -24.53 10.50
N ALA A 86 -28.16 -24.32 9.24
CA ALA A 86 -28.20 -22.98 8.64
C ALA A 86 -29.10 -22.02 9.42
N THR A 87 -30.28 -22.50 9.86
CA THR A 87 -31.23 -21.72 10.66
C THR A 87 -30.64 -21.38 12.03
N ALA A 88 -29.99 -22.35 12.70
CA ALA A 88 -29.35 -22.11 13.99
C ALA A 88 -28.20 -21.09 13.87
N LEU A 89 -27.38 -21.19 12.83
CA LEU A 89 -26.32 -20.22 12.57
C LEU A 89 -26.88 -18.83 12.26
N MET A 90 -27.94 -18.76 11.46
CA MET A 90 -28.63 -17.50 11.16
C MET A 90 -29.19 -16.85 12.42
N PHE A 91 -29.79 -17.62 13.34
CA PHE A 91 -30.28 -17.13 14.62
C PHE A 91 -29.15 -16.63 15.52
N LEU A 92 -28.07 -17.42 15.68
CA LEU A 92 -26.86 -17.02 16.44
C LEU A 92 -26.24 -15.74 15.91
N LEU A 93 -26.08 -15.61 14.60
CA LEU A 93 -25.60 -14.38 13.98
C LEU A 93 -26.55 -13.22 14.24
N GLY A 94 -27.86 -13.41 14.11
CA GLY A 94 -28.88 -12.38 14.35
C GLY A 94 -28.83 -11.81 15.77
N VAL A 95 -28.71 -12.67 16.79
CA VAL A 95 -28.58 -12.25 18.20
C VAL A 95 -27.24 -11.56 18.46
N SER A 96 -26.17 -11.94 17.73
CA SER A 96 -24.81 -11.40 17.91
C SER A 96 -24.55 -10.17 17.04
N GLY A 97 -25.55 -9.57 16.42
CA GLY A 97 -25.40 -8.49 15.42
C GLY A 97 -24.57 -7.29 15.88
N GLU A 98 -24.64 -6.94 17.16
CA GLU A 98 -23.89 -5.83 17.76
C GLU A 98 -22.36 -6.10 17.82
N ALA A 99 -21.96 -7.38 17.89
CA ALA A 99 -20.54 -7.77 17.90
C ALA A 99 -19.85 -7.54 16.54
N PHE A 100 -20.62 -7.32 15.47
CA PHE A 100 -20.11 -7.15 14.11
C PHE A 100 -20.19 -5.68 13.64
N ALA A 101 -19.61 -4.77 14.44
CA ALA A 101 -19.64 -3.33 14.18
C ALA A 101 -18.50 -2.85 13.27
N VAL A 102 -17.47 -3.69 13.02
CA VAL A 102 -16.26 -3.30 12.28
C VAL A 102 -16.56 -2.95 10.82
N LYS A 103 -16.28 -1.68 10.45
CA LYS A 103 -16.47 -1.17 9.09
C LYS A 103 -15.25 -1.53 8.24
N SER A 104 -15.45 -2.30 7.17
CA SER A 104 -14.35 -2.64 6.24
C SER A 104 -14.21 -1.56 5.15
N ARG A 105 -12.97 -1.14 4.86
CA ARG A 105 -12.68 -0.23 3.74
C ARG A 105 -12.90 -0.93 2.39
N ALA A 106 -13.39 -0.19 1.40
CA ALA A 106 -13.52 -0.71 0.04
C ALA A 106 -12.13 -0.93 -0.57
N LEU A 107 -11.89 -2.11 -1.14
CA LEU A 107 -10.72 -2.35 -1.98
C LEU A 107 -10.77 -1.39 -3.18
N SER A 108 -9.65 -0.76 -3.50
CA SER A 108 -9.53 0.05 -4.71
C SER A 108 -9.76 -0.85 -5.94
N TRP A 109 -10.86 -0.61 -6.68
CA TRP A 109 -11.19 -1.37 -7.88
C TRP A 109 -10.06 -1.35 -8.93
N ARG A 110 -9.31 -0.25 -8.99
CA ARG A 110 -8.16 -0.10 -9.90
C ARG A 110 -7.04 -1.08 -9.63
N ALA A 111 -6.78 -1.39 -8.34
CA ALA A 111 -5.72 -2.33 -7.95
C ALA A 111 -6.11 -3.80 -8.18
N VAL A 112 -7.41 -4.12 -8.09
CA VAL A 112 -7.92 -5.50 -8.18
C VAL A 112 -8.32 -5.86 -9.61
N ARG A 113 -8.69 -4.87 -10.42
CA ARG A 113 -9.18 -5.04 -11.79
C ARG A 113 -8.30 -5.96 -12.67
N PRO A 114 -6.98 -5.79 -12.78
CA PRO A 114 -6.18 -6.65 -13.66
C PRO A 114 -6.18 -8.12 -13.21
N GLY A 115 -6.15 -8.38 -11.91
CA GLY A 115 -6.24 -9.75 -11.37
C GLY A 115 -7.61 -10.39 -11.61
N VAL A 116 -8.69 -9.62 -11.42
CA VAL A 116 -10.06 -10.10 -11.68
C VAL A 116 -10.25 -10.41 -13.17
N VAL A 117 -9.78 -9.53 -14.05
CA VAL A 117 -9.85 -9.77 -15.50
C VAL A 117 -9.07 -11.01 -15.89
N ALA A 118 -7.85 -11.19 -15.37
CA ALA A 118 -7.03 -12.36 -15.64
C ALA A 118 -7.70 -13.67 -15.20
N VAL A 119 -8.33 -13.68 -14.03
CA VAL A 119 -9.09 -14.84 -13.52
C VAL A 119 -10.30 -15.14 -14.41
N ILE A 120 -11.10 -14.11 -14.77
CA ILE A 120 -12.26 -14.28 -15.65
C ILE A 120 -11.84 -14.85 -17.00
N VAL A 121 -10.81 -14.28 -17.62
CA VAL A 121 -10.27 -14.75 -18.92
C VAL A 121 -9.76 -16.18 -18.80
N GLY A 122 -9.03 -16.52 -17.74
CA GLY A 122 -8.53 -17.89 -17.50
C GLY A 122 -9.65 -18.92 -17.36
N VAL A 123 -10.72 -18.56 -16.64
CA VAL A 123 -11.88 -19.46 -16.46
C VAL A 123 -12.67 -19.63 -17.75
N LEU A 124 -12.89 -18.54 -18.50
CA LEU A 124 -13.53 -18.62 -19.82
C LEU A 124 -12.71 -19.48 -20.78
N ALA A 125 -11.40 -19.31 -20.82
CA ALA A 125 -10.50 -20.13 -21.63
C ALA A 125 -10.55 -21.60 -21.22
N TYR A 126 -10.50 -21.91 -19.92
CA TYR A 126 -10.63 -23.28 -19.40
C TYR A 126 -11.96 -23.92 -19.81
N ALA A 127 -13.07 -23.20 -19.64
CA ALA A 127 -14.40 -23.71 -19.96
C ALA A 127 -14.55 -23.95 -21.48
N VAL A 128 -14.19 -22.97 -22.32
CA VAL A 128 -14.35 -23.08 -23.79
C VAL A 128 -13.43 -24.12 -24.39
N VAL A 129 -12.12 -24.08 -24.04
CA VAL A 129 -11.14 -25.03 -24.57
C VAL A 129 -11.47 -26.47 -24.14
N GLY A 130 -11.82 -26.63 -22.86
CA GLY A 130 -12.18 -27.94 -22.34
C GLY A 130 -13.47 -28.49 -22.97
N SER A 131 -14.52 -27.66 -23.14
CA SER A 131 -15.74 -28.05 -23.83
C SER A 131 -15.46 -28.43 -25.30
N TRP A 132 -14.62 -27.66 -26.00
CA TRP A 132 -14.22 -27.96 -27.36
C TRP A 132 -13.43 -29.29 -27.48
N ILE A 133 -12.52 -29.56 -26.53
CA ILE A 133 -11.81 -30.86 -26.48
C ILE A 133 -12.78 -32.02 -26.25
N VAL A 134 -13.73 -31.87 -25.32
CA VAL A 134 -14.76 -32.89 -25.05
C VAL A 134 -15.62 -33.15 -26.29
N GLU A 135 -16.08 -32.10 -26.98
CA GLU A 135 -16.84 -32.27 -28.24
C GLU A 135 -16.02 -32.98 -29.30
N ARG A 136 -14.76 -32.63 -29.51
CA ARG A 136 -13.88 -33.26 -30.49
C ARG A 136 -13.64 -34.76 -30.21
N LEU A 137 -13.53 -35.13 -28.94
CA LEU A 137 -13.26 -36.51 -28.54
C LEU A 137 -14.52 -37.42 -28.59
N TYR A 138 -15.68 -36.84 -28.26
CA TYR A 138 -16.90 -37.64 -28.05
C TYR A 138 -18.03 -37.38 -29.06
N ALA A 139 -17.99 -36.27 -29.80
CA ALA A 139 -18.97 -35.93 -30.84
C ALA A 139 -18.30 -35.20 -32.03
N PRO A 140 -17.32 -35.82 -32.72
CA PRO A 140 -16.49 -35.16 -33.73
C PRO A 140 -17.28 -34.62 -34.94
N ALA A 141 -18.42 -35.24 -35.30
CA ALA A 141 -19.25 -34.82 -36.43
C ALA A 141 -19.93 -33.44 -36.19
N ASP A 142 -20.18 -33.08 -34.96
CA ASP A 142 -20.92 -31.86 -34.55
C ASP A 142 -20.05 -30.84 -33.87
N ALA A 143 -18.74 -31.08 -33.75
CA ALA A 143 -17.82 -30.22 -33.01
C ALA A 143 -17.68 -28.85 -33.68
N SER A 144 -18.15 -27.79 -33.01
CA SER A 144 -18.01 -26.41 -33.46
C SER A 144 -17.63 -25.50 -32.29
N LEU A 145 -16.83 -24.45 -32.58
CA LEU A 145 -16.45 -23.49 -31.57
C LEU A 145 -17.66 -22.77 -30.97
N ALA A 146 -18.68 -22.47 -31.77
CA ALA A 146 -19.91 -21.83 -31.33
C ALA A 146 -20.67 -22.70 -30.30
N ARG A 147 -20.72 -24.00 -30.51
CA ARG A 147 -21.31 -24.98 -29.58
C ARG A 147 -20.51 -25.05 -28.28
N ALA A 148 -19.18 -25.17 -28.37
CA ALA A 148 -18.31 -25.18 -27.20
C ALA A 148 -18.46 -23.92 -26.34
N VAL A 149 -18.60 -22.75 -26.97
CA VAL A 149 -18.85 -21.47 -26.26
C VAL A 149 -20.23 -21.48 -25.58
N SER A 150 -21.29 -21.92 -26.28
CA SER A 150 -22.63 -21.99 -25.69
C SER A 150 -22.68 -22.97 -24.52
N GLU A 151 -22.10 -24.18 -24.66
CA GLU A 151 -22.01 -25.16 -23.57
C GLU A 151 -21.23 -24.61 -22.36
N ALA A 152 -20.08 -23.99 -22.61
CA ALA A 152 -19.29 -23.36 -21.56
C ALA A 152 -20.07 -22.27 -20.79
N LEU A 153 -20.85 -21.43 -21.50
CA LEU A 153 -21.68 -20.40 -20.87
C LEU A 153 -22.84 -21.02 -20.06
N TYR A 154 -23.54 -22.01 -20.59
CA TYR A 154 -24.58 -22.70 -19.86
C TYR A 154 -24.06 -23.37 -18.59
N GLN A 155 -22.89 -24.00 -18.65
CA GLN A 155 -22.25 -24.64 -17.50
C GLN A 155 -21.75 -23.61 -16.47
N LEU A 156 -21.16 -22.52 -16.91
CA LEU A 156 -20.69 -21.43 -16.02
C LEU A 156 -21.84 -20.74 -15.26
N LEU A 157 -23.00 -20.63 -15.89
CA LEU A 157 -24.19 -20.05 -15.27
C LEU A 157 -24.97 -21.06 -14.40
N GLY A 158 -24.57 -22.33 -14.39
CA GLY A 158 -25.29 -23.38 -13.65
C GLY A 158 -26.69 -23.70 -14.23
N LEU A 159 -26.96 -23.28 -15.49
CA LEU A 159 -28.26 -23.39 -16.14
C LEU A 159 -28.41 -24.69 -16.95
N GLY A 160 -27.36 -25.53 -17.02
CA GLY A 160 -27.26 -26.49 -18.08
C GLY A 160 -27.70 -27.93 -17.74
N GLN A 161 -28.60 -28.46 -18.52
CA GLN A 161 -28.46 -29.86 -18.94
C GLN A 161 -27.35 -29.88 -20.01
N PRO A 162 -26.35 -30.78 -19.90
CA PRO A 162 -25.32 -30.83 -20.92
C PRO A 162 -25.98 -31.17 -22.27
N VAL A 163 -25.72 -30.31 -23.26
CA VAL A 163 -26.19 -30.50 -24.65
C VAL A 163 -25.63 -31.80 -25.25
N LEU A 164 -24.57 -32.33 -24.64
CA LEU A 164 -23.95 -33.60 -25.01
C LEU A 164 -24.63 -34.76 -24.28
N GLU A 165 -25.48 -35.52 -24.99
CA GLU A 165 -26.07 -36.77 -24.49
C GLU A 165 -25.00 -37.81 -24.06
N VAL A 166 -23.80 -37.72 -24.62
CA VAL A 166 -22.64 -38.58 -24.34
C VAL A 166 -22.08 -38.38 -22.93
N SER A 167 -22.35 -37.27 -22.29
CA SER A 167 -21.73 -36.89 -21.01
C SER A 167 -22.09 -37.80 -19.84
N ARG A 168 -23.20 -38.54 -19.92
CA ARG A 168 -23.67 -39.40 -18.82
C ARG A 168 -22.87 -40.71 -18.67
N ALA A 169 -22.14 -41.15 -19.70
CA ALA A 169 -21.39 -42.39 -19.69
C ALA A 169 -19.98 -42.31 -19.11
N HIS A 170 -19.31 -41.16 -19.25
CA HIS A 170 -17.90 -40.99 -18.86
C HIS A 170 -17.71 -40.15 -17.59
N HIS A 171 -17.10 -40.73 -16.58
CA HIS A 171 -16.84 -40.08 -15.29
C HIS A 171 -16.00 -38.80 -15.43
N VAL A 172 -15.00 -38.77 -16.32
CA VAL A 172 -14.11 -37.63 -16.57
C VAL A 172 -14.89 -36.45 -17.15
N VAL A 173 -15.80 -36.68 -18.10
CA VAL A 173 -16.62 -35.61 -18.71
C VAL A 173 -17.57 -35.02 -17.69
N ARG A 174 -18.22 -35.83 -16.86
CA ARG A 174 -19.08 -35.34 -15.77
C ARG A 174 -18.31 -34.54 -14.74
N TRP A 175 -17.11 -34.98 -14.36
CA TRP A 175 -16.23 -34.25 -13.45
C TRP A 175 -15.84 -32.91 -14.03
N PHE A 176 -15.43 -32.88 -15.31
CA PHE A 176 -15.03 -31.64 -15.99
C PHE A 176 -16.19 -30.63 -16.06
N LEU A 177 -17.36 -31.05 -16.56
CA LEU A 177 -18.54 -30.18 -16.65
C LEU A 177 -18.99 -29.69 -15.26
N GLY A 178 -18.95 -30.53 -14.23
CA GLY A 178 -19.22 -30.17 -12.87
C GLY A 178 -18.22 -29.13 -12.32
N SER A 179 -16.93 -29.26 -12.69
CA SER A 179 -15.89 -28.30 -12.26
C SER A 179 -16.11 -26.89 -12.84
N ILE A 180 -16.55 -26.78 -14.10
CA ILE A 180 -16.91 -25.53 -14.75
C ILE A 180 -18.03 -24.83 -13.97
N SER A 181 -19.09 -25.54 -13.62
CA SER A 181 -20.24 -25.01 -12.87
C SER A 181 -19.80 -24.49 -11.49
N VAL A 182 -19.01 -25.28 -10.75
CA VAL A 182 -18.48 -24.86 -9.43
C VAL A 182 -17.63 -23.60 -9.54
N ILE A 183 -16.72 -23.55 -10.51
CA ILE A 183 -15.86 -22.38 -10.74
C ILE A 183 -16.69 -21.17 -11.15
N GLY A 184 -17.66 -21.34 -12.06
CA GLY A 184 -18.53 -20.27 -12.55
C GLY A 184 -19.36 -19.64 -11.43
N VAL A 185 -20.03 -20.47 -10.63
CA VAL A 185 -20.85 -20.00 -9.52
C VAL A 185 -19.99 -19.38 -8.40
N THR A 186 -18.78 -19.90 -8.15
CA THR A 186 -17.83 -19.30 -7.20
C THR A 186 -17.40 -17.91 -7.65
N LEU A 187 -17.14 -17.74 -8.95
CA LEU A 187 -16.80 -16.44 -9.54
C LEU A 187 -17.97 -15.46 -9.49
N LEU A 188 -19.17 -15.89 -9.85
CA LEU A 188 -20.38 -15.06 -9.80
C LEU A 188 -20.68 -14.63 -8.36
N GLY A 189 -20.59 -15.53 -7.40
CA GLY A 189 -20.74 -15.22 -5.98
C GLY A 189 -19.66 -14.26 -5.46
N GLY A 190 -18.41 -14.49 -5.83
CA GLY A 190 -17.29 -13.60 -5.51
C GLY A 190 -17.45 -12.21 -6.13
N LEU A 191 -17.91 -12.13 -7.38
CA LEU A 191 -18.23 -10.89 -8.08
C LEU A 191 -19.40 -10.15 -7.43
N ALA A 192 -20.47 -10.86 -7.08
CA ALA A 192 -21.62 -10.28 -6.37
C ALA A 192 -21.20 -9.73 -5.01
N LEU A 193 -20.40 -10.47 -4.23
CA LEU A 193 -19.83 -9.97 -2.97
C LEU A 193 -18.88 -8.77 -3.17
N ALA A 194 -18.15 -8.72 -4.28
CA ALA A 194 -17.29 -7.58 -4.63
C ALA A 194 -18.10 -6.35 -5.06
N LEU A 195 -19.21 -6.54 -5.79
CA LEU A 195 -20.14 -5.49 -6.21
C LEU A 195 -20.97 -4.92 -5.04
N LEU A 196 -21.30 -5.75 -4.06
CA LEU A 196 -21.95 -5.32 -2.82
C LEU A 196 -21.02 -4.52 -1.89
N ARG A 197 -19.73 -4.37 -2.25
CA ARG A 197 -18.81 -3.48 -1.56
C ARG A 197 -19.13 -2.04 -1.95
N PRO A 198 -19.58 -1.17 -1.03
CA PRO A 198 -19.77 0.23 -1.36
C PRO A 198 -18.44 0.81 -1.85
N ALA A 199 -18.46 1.39 -3.04
CA ALA A 199 -17.36 2.17 -3.59
C ALA A 199 -17.34 3.52 -2.84
N THR A 200 -16.83 3.53 -1.62
CA THR A 200 -16.49 4.78 -0.95
C THR A 200 -15.16 5.25 -1.53
N HIS A 201 -15.20 5.87 -2.71
CA HIS A 201 -14.20 6.85 -3.06
C HIS A 201 -14.44 8.00 -2.06
N SER A 202 -13.56 8.15 -1.09
CA SER A 202 -13.42 9.42 -0.43
C SER A 202 -13.07 10.42 -1.53
N ARG A 203 -14.08 11.16 -2.02
CA ARG A 203 -13.84 12.39 -2.74
C ARG A 203 -13.21 13.29 -1.70
N ARG A 204 -11.87 13.38 -1.70
CA ARG A 204 -11.17 14.38 -0.93
C ARG A 204 -11.78 15.71 -1.29
N HIS A 205 -12.53 16.30 -0.37
CA HIS A 205 -13.00 17.65 -0.54
C HIS A 205 -11.78 18.55 -0.56
N ARG A 206 -11.69 19.46 -1.54
CA ARG A 206 -10.65 20.51 -1.56
C ARG A 206 -10.52 21.18 -0.19
N ALA A 207 -11.65 21.43 0.46
CA ALA A 207 -11.72 21.98 1.81
C ALA A 207 -10.97 21.16 2.89
N GLU A 208 -10.82 19.84 2.71
CA GLU A 208 -10.02 19.02 3.64
C GLU A 208 -8.53 19.25 3.45
N LEU A 209 -8.07 19.28 2.21
CA LEU A 209 -6.66 19.55 1.90
C LEU A 209 -6.28 20.98 2.25
N ASP A 210 -7.17 21.96 2.05
CA ASP A 210 -6.92 23.34 2.44
C ASP A 210 -6.80 23.45 3.96
N ARG A 211 -7.63 22.74 4.73
CA ARG A 211 -7.51 22.68 6.19
C ARG A 211 -6.21 22.01 6.65
N VAL A 212 -5.79 20.95 5.97
CA VAL A 212 -4.49 20.31 6.26
C VAL A 212 -3.34 21.26 5.97
N ARG A 213 -3.39 22.03 4.88
CA ARG A 213 -2.36 23.07 4.57
C ARG A 213 -2.27 24.14 5.64
N GLU A 214 -3.42 24.61 6.15
CA GLU A 214 -3.44 25.56 7.27
C GLU A 214 -2.77 24.98 8.52
N LEU A 215 -3.18 23.76 8.93
CA LEU A 215 -2.61 23.09 10.09
C LEU A 215 -1.11 22.81 9.94
N LEU A 216 -0.68 22.43 8.74
CA LEU A 216 0.75 22.24 8.43
C LEU A 216 1.53 23.53 8.58
N ARG A 217 1.02 24.65 8.03
CA ARG A 217 1.68 25.94 8.10
C ARG A 217 1.88 26.39 9.56
N ASP A 218 0.89 26.16 10.42
CA ASP A 218 0.90 26.64 11.79
C ASP A 218 1.58 25.66 12.77
N HIS A 219 1.50 24.34 12.50
CA HIS A 219 1.90 23.28 13.44
C HIS A 219 2.80 22.19 12.83
N GLY A 220 3.12 22.25 11.54
CA GLY A 220 3.96 21.24 10.89
C GLY A 220 5.42 21.31 11.36
N ASP A 221 5.78 20.50 12.35
CA ASP A 221 7.10 20.50 13.00
C ASP A 221 7.96 19.28 12.69
N SER A 222 7.41 18.29 11.98
CA SER A 222 8.10 17.06 11.58
C SER A 222 8.66 17.17 10.16
N THR A 223 9.79 16.52 9.90
CA THR A 223 10.43 16.44 8.58
C THR A 223 9.60 15.69 7.54
N VAL A 224 8.61 14.90 8.00
CA VAL A 224 7.68 14.17 7.12
C VAL A 224 6.29 14.79 7.07
N ALA A 225 6.03 15.89 7.77
CA ALA A 225 4.69 16.48 7.88
C ALA A 225 4.12 16.89 6.51
N ALA A 226 4.96 17.40 5.59
CA ALA A 226 4.54 17.81 4.25
C ALA A 226 3.91 16.66 3.43
N TYR A 227 4.29 15.41 3.69
CA TYR A 227 3.69 14.25 3.02
C TYR A 227 2.23 14.00 3.43
N ALA A 228 1.70 14.69 4.44
CA ALA A 228 0.27 14.69 4.72
C ALA A 228 -0.57 15.15 3.52
N LEU A 229 0.00 15.94 2.61
CA LEU A 229 -0.66 16.40 1.38
C LEU A 229 -0.57 15.41 0.21
N ALA A 230 0.17 14.30 0.37
CA ALA A 230 0.36 13.32 -0.71
C ALA A 230 -0.97 12.69 -1.15
N ALA A 231 -1.09 12.36 -2.44
CA ALA A 231 -2.35 11.92 -3.05
C ALA A 231 -2.90 10.59 -2.49
N ASP A 232 -2.09 9.78 -1.86
CA ASP A 232 -2.42 8.46 -1.30
C ASP A 232 -2.51 8.43 0.23
N VAL A 233 -2.61 9.62 0.86
CA VAL A 233 -2.72 9.82 2.31
C VAL A 233 -4.14 10.25 2.67
N ASP A 234 -4.74 9.63 3.65
CA ASP A 234 -6.05 9.98 4.23
C ASP A 234 -5.85 10.77 5.54
N HIS A 235 -6.91 11.43 6.02
CA HIS A 235 -6.87 12.30 7.17
C HIS A 235 -7.92 11.92 8.21
N PHE A 236 -7.52 11.91 9.48
CA PHE A 236 -8.41 11.79 10.63
C PHE A 236 -8.32 13.07 11.43
N PHE A 237 -9.41 13.85 11.46
CA PHE A 237 -9.48 15.12 12.16
C PHE A 237 -10.04 14.97 13.57
N SER A 238 -9.61 15.86 14.50
CA SER A 238 -10.33 16.10 15.74
C SER A 238 -11.76 16.59 15.46
N GLY A 239 -12.68 16.41 16.40
CA GLY A 239 -14.08 16.81 16.25
C GLY A 239 -14.27 18.28 15.87
N ASN A 240 -13.42 19.16 16.37
CA ASN A 240 -13.37 20.59 16.05
C ASN A 240 -12.48 20.94 14.84
N ARG A 241 -11.87 19.95 14.19
CA ARG A 241 -10.96 20.08 13.05
C ARG A 241 -9.73 20.97 13.29
N ARG A 242 -9.30 21.13 14.57
CA ARG A 242 -8.11 21.89 14.93
C ARG A 242 -6.83 21.05 14.91
N ALA A 243 -6.95 19.72 14.86
CA ALA A 243 -5.82 18.82 14.73
C ALA A 243 -6.14 17.68 13.76
N VAL A 244 -5.10 17.07 13.19
CA VAL A 244 -5.22 16.01 12.18
C VAL A 244 -4.14 14.96 12.34
N ILE A 245 -4.49 13.70 12.11
CA ILE A 245 -3.58 12.59 11.89
C ILE A 245 -3.62 12.24 10.40
N ALA A 246 -2.47 12.30 9.74
CA ALA A 246 -2.31 11.91 8.35
C ALA A 246 -1.84 10.46 8.28
N TYR A 247 -2.52 9.61 7.53
CA TYR A 247 -2.20 8.19 7.47
C TYR A 247 -2.41 7.60 6.09
N ARG A 248 -1.68 6.54 5.80
CA ARG A 248 -1.92 5.68 4.64
C ARG A 248 -2.40 4.32 5.10
N TYR A 249 -3.48 3.85 4.50
CA TYR A 249 -3.93 2.47 4.71
C TYR A 249 -3.20 1.52 3.78
N GLU A 250 -2.56 0.50 4.34
CA GLU A 250 -1.87 -0.54 3.58
C GLU A 250 -1.96 -1.88 4.32
N SER A 251 -2.46 -2.92 3.64
CA SER A 251 -2.43 -4.31 4.17
C SER A 251 -3.04 -4.48 5.58
N ASP A 252 -4.24 -3.93 5.79
CA ASP A 252 -4.97 -3.93 7.08
C ASP A 252 -4.26 -3.19 8.23
N ALA A 253 -3.34 -2.29 7.89
CA ALA A 253 -2.68 -1.41 8.83
C ALA A 253 -2.73 0.05 8.39
N LEU A 254 -2.76 0.96 9.35
CA LEU A 254 -2.61 2.39 9.14
C LEU A 254 -1.17 2.79 9.46
N LEU A 255 -0.48 3.30 8.47
CA LEU A 255 0.83 3.92 8.64
C LEU A 255 0.62 5.42 8.81
N VAL A 256 0.74 5.90 10.04
CA VAL A 256 0.65 7.34 10.34
C VAL A 256 1.98 8.00 9.97
N ILE A 257 1.89 9.17 9.34
CA ILE A 257 3.03 9.95 8.87
C ILE A 257 3.47 10.91 9.96
N GLY A 258 4.59 10.62 10.62
CA GLY A 258 5.09 11.42 11.73
C GLY A 258 4.11 11.45 12.90
N ASP A 259 4.00 12.61 13.51
CA ASP A 259 3.16 12.89 14.66
C ASP A 259 1.85 13.59 14.25
N PRO A 260 0.83 13.69 15.14
CA PRO A 260 -0.35 14.51 14.90
C PRO A 260 0.01 15.98 14.65
N ILE A 261 -0.71 16.63 13.75
CA ILE A 261 -0.50 18.02 13.36
C ILE A 261 -1.62 18.88 13.96
N GLY A 262 -1.28 19.78 14.84
CA GLY A 262 -2.23 20.67 15.52
C GLY A 262 -1.71 21.19 16.86
N PRO A 263 -2.50 22.00 17.56
CA PRO A 263 -2.17 22.49 18.90
C PRO A 263 -1.93 21.33 19.86
N ARG A 264 -0.93 21.46 20.72
CA ARG A 264 -0.51 20.38 21.64
C ARG A 264 -1.61 19.93 22.59
N GLU A 265 -2.48 20.84 22.99
CA GLU A 265 -3.64 20.56 23.86
C GLU A 265 -4.70 19.66 23.22
N GLU A 266 -4.77 19.63 21.89
CA GLU A 266 -5.72 18.77 21.14
C GLU A 266 -5.22 17.33 20.95
N ILE A 267 -3.93 17.09 21.09
CA ILE A 267 -3.30 15.80 20.75
C ILE A 267 -3.79 14.65 21.62
N PRO A 268 -3.91 14.77 22.96
CA PRO A 268 -4.36 13.64 23.78
C PRO A 268 -5.78 13.15 23.42
N SER A 269 -6.72 14.06 23.15
CA SER A 269 -8.09 13.71 22.73
C SER A 269 -8.09 13.12 21.32
N LEU A 270 -7.35 13.70 20.38
CA LEU A 270 -7.24 13.20 19.02
C LEU A 270 -6.69 11.77 18.97
N LEU A 271 -5.68 11.45 19.78
CA LEU A 271 -5.12 10.10 19.88
C LEU A 271 -6.14 9.11 20.46
N ALA A 272 -6.97 9.54 21.45
CA ALA A 272 -8.02 8.73 21.99
C ALA A 272 -9.07 8.37 20.93
N ASP A 273 -9.54 9.37 20.21
CA ASP A 273 -10.54 9.21 19.14
C ASP A 273 -9.99 8.37 17.98
N PHE A 274 -8.72 8.56 17.64
CA PHE A 274 -8.05 7.78 16.60
C PHE A 274 -7.90 6.30 16.99
N GLU A 275 -7.63 5.99 18.25
CA GLU A 275 -7.57 4.61 18.75
C GLU A 275 -8.94 3.93 18.65
N ILE A 276 -10.02 4.63 19.03
CA ILE A 276 -11.40 4.14 18.89
C ILE A 276 -11.70 3.89 17.41
N PHE A 277 -11.37 4.85 16.54
CA PHE A 277 -11.54 4.73 15.09
C PHE A 277 -10.80 3.49 14.52
N CYS A 278 -9.56 3.25 14.91
CA CYS A 278 -8.81 2.07 14.49
C CYS A 278 -9.45 0.78 15.00
N ARG A 279 -9.92 0.75 16.24
CA ARG A 279 -10.58 -0.40 16.87
C ARG A 279 -11.90 -0.74 16.18
N GLU A 280 -12.72 0.27 15.86
CA GLU A 280 -13.98 0.09 15.13
C GLU A 280 -13.79 -0.51 13.73
N HIS A 281 -12.62 -0.33 13.14
CA HIS A 281 -12.29 -0.84 11.81
C HIS A 281 -11.42 -2.09 11.83
N ASP A 282 -11.05 -2.60 13.01
CA ASP A 282 -10.08 -3.70 13.19
C ASP A 282 -8.76 -3.43 12.46
N TRP A 283 -8.29 -2.19 12.51
CA TRP A 283 -7.04 -1.79 11.88
C TRP A 283 -5.92 -1.70 12.90
N ARG A 284 -4.79 -2.28 12.56
CA ARG A 284 -3.54 -2.03 13.26
C ARG A 284 -3.01 -0.67 12.83
N PHE A 285 -2.31 0.01 13.71
CA PHE A 285 -1.72 1.30 13.36
C PHE A 285 -0.32 1.45 13.94
N GLY A 286 0.47 2.34 13.33
CA GLY A 286 1.77 2.74 13.85
C GLY A 286 2.14 4.11 13.34
N PHE A 287 2.79 4.92 14.22
CA PHE A 287 3.28 6.25 13.89
C PHE A 287 4.73 6.11 13.42
N TYR A 288 4.97 6.40 12.16
CA TYR A 288 6.28 6.26 11.52
C TYR A 288 7.04 7.58 11.54
N GLN A 289 8.26 7.57 12.05
CA GLN A 289 9.11 8.73 12.28
C GLN A 289 8.57 9.67 13.37
N ALA A 290 7.98 9.13 14.43
CA ALA A 290 7.58 9.91 15.60
C ALA A 290 8.79 10.54 16.28
N ARG A 291 8.59 11.75 16.79
CA ARG A 291 9.62 12.55 17.49
C ARG A 291 9.62 12.27 18.99
N PRO A 292 10.78 12.40 19.68
CA PRO A 292 10.88 12.19 21.12
C PRO A 292 9.88 13.00 21.95
N GLU A 293 9.58 14.23 21.51
CA GLU A 293 8.70 15.15 22.23
C GLU A 293 7.24 14.70 22.31
N TYR A 294 6.84 13.74 21.44
CA TYR A 294 5.50 13.18 21.41
C TYR A 294 5.39 11.86 22.18
N LEU A 295 6.51 11.21 22.52
CA LEU A 295 6.50 9.90 23.20
C LEU A 295 5.69 9.90 24.50
N PRO A 296 5.71 10.93 25.37
CA PRO A 296 4.92 10.92 26.60
C PRO A 296 3.41 10.74 26.37
N TRP A 297 2.85 11.30 25.29
CA TRP A 297 1.43 11.11 24.96
C TRP A 297 1.10 9.71 24.47
N TYR A 298 2.03 9.06 23.76
CA TYR A 298 1.88 7.69 23.30
C TYR A 298 2.03 6.70 24.46
N GLU A 299 3.00 6.92 25.33
CA GLU A 299 3.24 6.11 26.53
C GLU A 299 2.07 6.20 27.53
N ALA A 300 1.47 7.38 27.69
CA ALA A 300 0.28 7.57 28.52
C ALA A 300 -0.92 6.73 28.03
N ARG A 301 -0.92 6.28 26.78
CA ARG A 301 -1.90 5.35 26.21
C ARG A 301 -1.48 3.88 26.29
N GLY A 302 -0.33 3.59 26.89
CA GLY A 302 0.25 2.25 26.94
C GLY A 302 0.86 1.77 25.62
N TRP A 303 1.06 2.68 24.65
CA TRP A 303 1.71 2.32 23.40
C TRP A 303 3.23 2.24 23.57
N ARG A 304 3.86 1.45 22.73
CA ARG A 304 5.29 1.21 22.77
C ARG A 304 5.97 1.93 21.63
N SER A 305 7.23 2.28 21.83
CA SER A 305 8.08 2.87 20.80
C SER A 305 9.31 2.01 20.55
N VAL A 306 9.82 2.03 19.32
CA VAL A 306 11.11 1.47 18.95
C VAL A 306 11.88 2.49 18.13
N HIS A 307 13.14 2.69 18.47
CA HIS A 307 14.02 3.59 17.75
C HIS A 307 14.31 3.04 16.34
N ILE A 308 14.00 3.84 15.29
CA ILE A 308 14.13 3.42 13.89
C ILE A 308 15.21 4.18 13.12
N GLY A 309 15.88 5.14 13.72
CA GLY A 309 16.97 5.85 13.08
C GLY A 309 17.13 7.28 13.57
N GLU A 310 18.03 7.98 12.90
CA GLU A 310 18.45 9.35 13.23
C GLU A 310 18.10 10.29 12.10
N ASP A 311 17.64 11.48 12.45
CA ASP A 311 17.41 12.58 11.53
C ASP A 311 18.54 13.61 11.70
N PRO A 312 19.48 13.71 10.75
CA PRO A 312 20.59 14.66 10.82
C PRO A 312 20.10 16.07 10.51
N VAL A 313 20.12 16.95 11.50
CA VAL A 313 19.65 18.34 11.40
C VAL A 313 20.84 19.32 11.43
N LEU A 314 20.89 20.21 10.46
CA LEU A 314 21.82 21.33 10.40
C LEU A 314 21.12 22.56 10.97
N PHE A 315 21.67 23.13 12.05
CA PHE A 315 21.26 24.43 12.56
C PHE A 315 21.92 25.50 11.71
N VAL A 316 21.14 26.30 11.01
CA VAL A 316 21.61 27.26 10.00
C VAL A 316 22.53 28.34 10.58
N ASP A 317 22.25 28.79 11.81
CA ASP A 317 23.05 29.78 12.54
C ASP A 317 24.43 29.24 12.97
N ARG A 318 24.51 27.92 13.24
CA ARG A 318 25.73 27.25 13.73
C ARG A 318 26.57 26.61 12.66
N PHE A 319 25.99 26.39 11.48
CA PHE A 319 26.68 25.74 10.40
C PHE A 319 27.83 26.59 9.84
N THR A 320 29.01 26.03 9.79
CA THR A 320 30.20 26.66 9.20
C THR A 320 31.01 25.65 8.42
N LEU A 321 31.69 26.09 7.38
CA LEU A 321 32.67 25.26 6.65
C LEU A 321 34.04 25.24 7.30
N GLU A 322 34.21 25.89 8.44
CA GLU A 322 35.47 25.93 9.18
C GLU A 322 35.68 24.67 10.03
N GLY A 323 36.91 24.47 10.51
CA GLY A 323 37.27 23.32 11.33
C GLY A 323 37.67 22.08 10.55
N SER A 324 38.24 21.11 11.27
CA SER A 324 38.78 19.86 10.70
C SER A 324 37.67 18.92 10.22
N ALA A 325 36.54 18.87 10.92
CA ALA A 325 35.40 18.02 10.59
C ALA A 325 34.79 18.37 9.21
N MET A 326 34.89 19.63 8.79
CA MET A 326 34.34 20.12 7.52
C MET A 326 35.35 20.12 6.35
N GLY A 327 36.55 19.55 6.56
CA GLY A 327 37.64 19.62 5.58
C GLY A 327 37.27 19.08 4.20
N ASP A 328 36.55 17.98 4.13
CA ASP A 328 36.15 17.36 2.87
C ASP A 328 35.06 18.18 2.16
N VAL A 329 34.06 18.65 2.88
CA VAL A 329 32.99 19.50 2.34
C VAL A 329 33.58 20.80 1.82
N ARG A 330 34.39 21.48 2.63
CA ARG A 330 35.06 22.74 2.25
C ARG A 330 35.90 22.58 0.99
N ARG A 331 36.67 21.48 0.89
CA ARG A 331 37.50 21.18 -0.30
C ARG A 331 36.64 21.00 -1.55
N SER A 332 35.54 20.26 -1.42
CA SER A 332 34.59 20.05 -2.52
C SER A 332 33.96 21.36 -2.97
N VAL A 333 33.45 22.16 -2.03
CA VAL A 333 32.83 23.46 -2.30
C VAL A 333 33.82 24.40 -3.00
N ARG A 334 35.04 24.56 -2.46
CA ARG A 334 36.07 25.41 -3.07
C ARG A 334 36.40 24.96 -4.47
N LYS A 335 36.73 23.68 -4.67
CA LYS A 335 37.09 23.13 -5.97
C LYS A 335 36.04 23.38 -7.04
N LEU A 336 34.76 23.09 -6.72
CA LEU A 336 33.70 23.22 -7.70
C LEU A 336 33.34 24.69 -7.98
N THR A 337 33.44 25.56 -6.97
CA THR A 337 33.30 27.00 -7.19
C THR A 337 34.41 27.55 -8.09
N GLU A 338 35.66 27.13 -7.86
CA GLU A 338 36.80 27.49 -8.72
C GLU A 338 36.66 26.96 -10.17
N GLN A 339 35.92 25.84 -10.34
CA GLN A 339 35.56 25.28 -11.65
C GLN A 339 34.38 26.01 -12.31
N GLY A 340 33.79 27.00 -11.67
CA GLY A 340 32.71 27.81 -12.21
C GLY A 340 31.30 27.19 -12.01
N LEU A 341 31.14 26.13 -11.20
CA LEU A 341 29.80 25.62 -10.91
C LEU A 341 29.01 26.59 -10.03
N GLU A 342 27.79 26.85 -10.43
CA GLU A 342 26.83 27.70 -9.71
C GLU A 342 25.72 26.83 -9.10
N VAL A 343 25.17 27.26 -7.96
CA VAL A 343 23.94 26.70 -7.39
C VAL A 343 22.86 27.76 -7.40
N ARG A 344 21.76 27.47 -8.07
CA ARG A 344 20.55 28.32 -8.07
C ARG A 344 19.51 27.70 -7.17
N LEU A 345 18.91 28.54 -6.32
CA LEU A 345 17.89 28.13 -5.36
C LEU A 345 16.60 28.89 -5.65
N TYR A 346 15.51 28.17 -5.57
CA TYR A 346 14.17 28.68 -5.87
C TYR A 346 13.22 28.27 -4.76
N ARG A 347 12.67 29.24 -4.06
CA ARG A 347 11.62 29.02 -3.04
C ARG A 347 10.24 28.87 -3.74
N PRO A 348 9.23 28.31 -3.07
CA PRO A 348 7.90 28.15 -3.65
C PRO A 348 7.30 29.46 -4.18
N GLU A 349 7.56 30.56 -3.51
CA GLU A 349 7.08 31.91 -3.88
C GLU A 349 7.87 32.55 -5.03
N GLU A 350 9.08 32.08 -5.31
CA GLU A 350 9.98 32.64 -6.32
C GLU A 350 9.81 32.03 -7.71
N ASN A 351 8.87 31.16 -7.88
CA ASN A 351 8.56 30.33 -9.06
C ASN A 351 9.63 30.41 -10.18
N PRO A 352 10.57 29.43 -10.25
CA PRO A 352 11.66 29.44 -11.24
C PRO A 352 11.15 29.30 -12.68
N PHE A 353 9.88 29.08 -12.85
CA PHE A 353 9.23 28.69 -14.07
C PHE A 353 8.29 29.78 -14.62
N SER A 354 8.55 31.04 -14.29
CA SER A 354 7.75 32.17 -14.74
C SER A 354 7.72 32.34 -16.27
N HIS A 355 8.72 31.85 -16.99
CA HIS A 355 8.78 31.86 -18.45
C HIS A 355 8.61 30.44 -19.00
N ALA A 356 7.58 30.23 -19.81
CA ALA A 356 7.15 28.90 -20.25
C ALA A 356 8.23 28.09 -21.00
N ALA A 357 9.06 28.74 -21.81
CA ALA A 357 10.13 28.10 -22.57
C ALA A 357 11.27 27.58 -21.66
N ASP A 358 11.65 28.37 -20.65
CA ASP A 358 12.72 27.98 -19.70
C ASP A 358 12.24 26.90 -18.75
N ARG A 359 10.95 26.91 -18.39
CA ARG A 359 10.34 25.89 -17.55
C ARG A 359 10.48 24.50 -18.17
N GLU A 360 10.11 24.31 -19.42
CA GLU A 360 10.06 23.01 -20.05
C GLU A 360 11.47 22.42 -20.22
N SER A 361 12.45 23.23 -20.64
CA SER A 361 13.83 22.82 -20.75
C SER A 361 14.46 22.41 -19.41
N LEU A 362 14.16 23.15 -18.34
CA LEU A 362 14.62 22.83 -16.99
C LEU A 362 13.95 21.57 -16.45
N LEU A 363 12.63 21.44 -16.57
CA LEU A 363 11.90 20.24 -16.18
C LEU A 363 12.41 18.99 -16.88
N ASP A 364 12.71 19.09 -18.18
CA ASP A 364 13.27 17.97 -18.93
C ASP A 364 14.68 17.62 -18.51
N ALA A 365 15.52 18.61 -18.13
CA ALA A 365 16.83 18.36 -17.54
C ALA A 365 16.72 17.63 -16.20
N LEU A 366 15.83 18.09 -15.29
CA LEU A 366 15.61 17.44 -14.00
C LEU A 366 15.03 16.04 -14.18
N ARG A 367 14.10 15.85 -15.12
CA ARG A 367 13.50 14.54 -15.45
C ARG A 367 14.55 13.58 -15.99
N ARG A 368 15.43 14.02 -16.88
CA ARG A 368 16.56 13.20 -17.40
C ARG A 368 17.49 12.76 -16.28
N ILE A 369 17.90 13.67 -15.39
CA ILE A 369 18.76 13.35 -14.23
C ILE A 369 18.05 12.36 -13.30
N SER A 370 16.76 12.57 -13.05
CA SER A 370 15.95 11.68 -12.24
C SER A 370 15.90 10.26 -12.82
N ASN A 371 15.64 10.13 -14.12
CA ASN A 371 15.57 8.85 -14.82
C ASN A 371 16.93 8.16 -14.88
N GLU A 372 18.02 8.91 -15.15
CA GLU A 372 19.39 8.40 -15.12
C GLU A 372 19.73 7.83 -13.74
N TRP A 373 19.44 8.58 -12.66
CA TRP A 373 19.67 8.13 -11.29
C TRP A 373 18.87 6.88 -10.94
N LEU A 374 17.59 6.81 -11.35
CA LEU A 374 16.72 5.65 -11.13
C LEU A 374 17.17 4.41 -11.92
N SER A 375 17.79 4.60 -13.09
CA SER A 375 18.30 3.47 -13.89
C SER A 375 19.41 2.68 -13.19
N ASP A 376 20.14 3.32 -12.29
CA ASP A 376 21.24 2.72 -11.52
C ASP A 376 20.75 2.03 -10.23
N LYS A 377 19.46 2.15 -9.91
CA LYS A 377 18.88 1.58 -8.68
C LYS A 377 18.06 0.34 -8.97
N PRO A 378 18.12 -0.68 -8.12
CA PRO A 378 17.23 -1.83 -8.22
C PRO A 378 15.80 -1.42 -7.85
N GLY A 379 14.83 -1.78 -8.69
CA GLY A 379 13.41 -1.53 -8.45
C GLY A 379 12.92 -0.16 -8.94
N SER A 380 11.69 0.18 -8.56
CA SER A 380 11.05 1.45 -8.84
C SER A 380 11.37 2.52 -7.78
N GLU A 381 10.98 3.74 -8.07
CA GLU A 381 11.08 4.86 -7.13
C GLU A 381 10.28 4.58 -5.85
N MET A 382 10.91 4.82 -4.69
CA MET A 382 10.27 4.60 -3.40
C MET A 382 9.20 5.66 -3.12
N GLY A 383 8.19 5.29 -2.33
CA GLY A 383 7.12 6.16 -1.88
C GLY A 383 7.02 6.21 -0.35
N PHE A 384 5.91 6.72 0.16
CA PHE A 384 5.59 6.83 1.59
C PHE A 384 6.71 7.46 2.43
N CYS A 385 6.57 8.74 2.75
CA CYS A 385 7.58 9.56 3.43
C CYS A 385 8.94 9.63 2.70
N MET A 386 8.93 9.39 1.39
CA MET A 386 10.05 9.56 0.49
C MET A 386 9.56 10.21 -0.79
N GLY A 387 10.28 11.21 -1.28
CA GLY A 387 9.90 11.97 -2.46
C GLY A 387 9.95 11.16 -3.74
N ARG A 388 9.00 11.46 -4.61
CA ARG A 388 9.02 11.07 -6.01
C ARG A 388 9.18 12.29 -6.87
N PHE A 389 9.85 12.13 -7.99
CA PHE A 389 9.95 13.23 -8.93
C PHE A 389 8.58 13.49 -9.57
N ASP A 390 7.95 14.57 -9.13
CA ASP A 390 6.71 15.07 -9.69
C ASP A 390 6.90 16.55 -10.08
N ALA A 391 6.77 16.83 -11.36
CA ALA A 391 6.88 18.18 -11.90
C ALA A 391 5.86 19.16 -11.28
N ALA A 392 4.66 18.66 -10.91
CA ALA A 392 3.62 19.48 -10.29
C ALA A 392 3.94 19.82 -8.81
N ALA A 393 4.75 19.01 -8.15
CA ALA A 393 5.12 19.24 -6.75
C ALA A 393 6.29 20.24 -6.61
N LEU A 394 7.05 20.51 -7.67
CA LEU A 394 8.22 21.39 -7.61
C LEU A 394 7.88 22.84 -7.22
N ASP A 395 6.66 23.28 -7.47
CA ASP A 395 6.20 24.63 -7.08
C ASP A 395 5.91 24.76 -5.56
N SER A 396 5.93 23.64 -4.81
CA SER A 396 5.66 23.62 -3.36
C SER A 396 6.87 23.30 -2.49
N VAL A 397 8.06 23.17 -3.10
CA VAL A 397 9.32 22.81 -2.42
C VAL A 397 10.39 23.85 -2.69
N LEU A 398 11.40 23.94 -1.80
CA LEU A 398 12.62 24.65 -2.11
C LEU A 398 13.44 23.77 -3.05
N LEU A 399 13.75 24.28 -4.23
CA LEU A 399 14.52 23.60 -5.27
C LEU A 399 15.93 24.19 -5.36
N ALA A 400 16.96 23.38 -5.22
CA ALA A 400 18.35 23.74 -5.35
C ALA A 400 18.97 22.98 -6.55
N ILE A 401 19.58 23.69 -7.49
CA ILE A 401 20.07 23.14 -8.76
C ILE A 401 21.53 23.54 -8.94
N ALA A 402 22.43 22.58 -9.15
CA ALA A 402 23.80 22.83 -9.56
C ALA A 402 23.90 22.89 -11.08
N ILE A 403 24.45 23.99 -11.61
CA ILE A 403 24.56 24.27 -13.03
C ILE A 403 26.04 24.51 -13.38
N ASP A 404 26.48 23.95 -14.48
CA ASP A 404 27.72 24.34 -15.18
C ASP A 404 27.37 25.40 -16.25
N PRO A 405 27.59 26.70 -15.99
CA PRO A 405 27.22 27.74 -16.94
C PRO A 405 27.99 27.66 -18.27
N ALA A 406 29.23 27.16 -18.26
CA ALA A 406 30.04 27.04 -19.47
C ALA A 406 29.47 26.00 -20.44
N ARG A 407 28.79 24.98 -19.92
CA ARG A 407 28.16 23.92 -20.71
C ARG A 407 26.65 24.10 -20.84
N GLY A 408 26.04 25.03 -20.10
CA GLY A 408 24.60 25.15 -19.99
C GLY A 408 23.93 23.91 -19.39
N ALA A 409 24.65 23.12 -18.59
CA ALA A 409 24.22 21.81 -18.13
C ALA A 409 23.86 21.80 -16.65
N VAL A 410 22.72 21.16 -16.32
CA VAL A 410 22.36 20.84 -14.93
C VAL A 410 23.12 19.58 -14.51
N GLU A 411 23.94 19.68 -13.46
CA GLU A 411 24.75 18.58 -12.94
C GLU A 411 24.07 17.78 -11.83
N GLY A 412 23.16 18.42 -11.09
CA GLY A 412 22.38 17.77 -10.04
C GLY A 412 21.38 18.71 -9.39
N PHE A 413 20.47 18.15 -8.59
CA PHE A 413 19.48 18.93 -7.86
C PHE A 413 19.08 18.27 -6.55
N CYS A 414 18.59 19.11 -5.62
CA CYS A 414 17.92 18.70 -4.40
C CYS A 414 16.56 19.40 -4.30
N THR A 415 15.55 18.67 -3.79
CA THR A 415 14.28 19.25 -3.37
C THR A 415 14.17 19.20 -1.85
N TRP A 416 13.50 20.18 -1.28
CA TRP A 416 13.35 20.30 0.17
C TRP A 416 11.90 20.61 0.51
N THR A 417 11.28 19.76 1.33
CA THR A 417 9.92 19.97 1.82
C THR A 417 9.91 20.90 3.04
N PRO A 418 8.89 21.74 3.22
CA PRO A 418 8.85 22.69 4.31
C PRO A 418 8.61 22.03 5.67
N ILE A 419 9.23 22.59 6.73
CA ILE A 419 8.96 22.33 8.15
C ILE A 419 8.57 23.67 8.79
N PRO A 420 7.34 24.17 8.55
CA PRO A 420 7.01 25.56 8.83
C PRO A 420 7.13 25.93 10.30
N ALA A 421 6.63 25.10 11.23
CA ALA A 421 6.68 25.38 12.67
C ALA A 421 8.11 25.42 13.24
N ARG A 422 9.11 24.90 12.50
CA ARG A 422 10.53 24.98 12.85
C ARG A 422 11.30 25.97 12.00
N ARG A 423 10.62 26.72 11.13
CA ARG A 423 11.23 27.65 10.15
C ARG A 423 12.38 26.97 9.40
N GLY A 424 12.08 25.87 8.71
CA GLY A 424 13.12 25.08 8.09
C GLY A 424 12.62 24.18 6.96
N TRP A 425 13.53 23.36 6.47
CA TRP A 425 13.32 22.50 5.31
C TRP A 425 13.90 21.10 5.55
N ALA A 426 13.27 20.09 4.96
CA ALA A 426 13.74 18.71 4.98
C ALA A 426 14.14 18.27 3.58
N LEU A 427 15.32 17.72 3.42
CA LEU A 427 15.80 17.14 2.17
C LEU A 427 14.87 16.01 1.72
N ASP A 428 14.37 16.12 0.50
CA ASP A 428 13.46 15.14 -0.09
C ASP A 428 14.14 14.37 -1.22
N LEU A 429 14.38 14.99 -2.36
CA LEU A 429 15.13 14.38 -3.45
C LEU A 429 16.57 14.89 -3.48
N MET A 430 17.49 13.99 -3.76
CA MET A 430 18.89 14.27 -3.96
C MET A 430 19.37 13.48 -5.18
N ARG A 431 19.55 14.14 -6.34
CA ARG A 431 19.84 13.47 -7.61
C ARG A 431 20.90 14.22 -8.39
N ARG A 432 21.82 13.47 -8.98
CA ARG A 432 22.88 14.00 -9.84
C ARG A 432 23.05 13.16 -11.09
N ARG A 433 23.58 13.74 -12.12
CA ARG A 433 24.03 13.00 -13.30
C ARG A 433 25.13 12.00 -12.90
N ARG A 434 25.23 10.91 -13.63
CA ARG A 434 26.31 9.92 -13.44
C ARG A 434 27.69 10.55 -13.66
N ALA A 435 27.79 11.42 -14.67
CA ALA A 435 29.01 12.13 -15.04
C ALA A 435 29.23 13.42 -14.22
N ALA A 436 28.36 13.75 -13.25
CA ALA A 436 28.51 14.95 -12.43
C ALA A 436 29.82 14.94 -11.61
N PRO A 437 30.46 16.09 -11.44
CA PRO A 437 31.69 16.20 -10.65
C PRO A 437 31.48 15.69 -9.22
N SER A 438 32.49 15.00 -8.68
CA SER A 438 32.48 14.60 -7.27
C SER A 438 32.42 15.83 -6.37
N GLY A 439 31.51 15.80 -5.38
CA GLY A 439 31.28 16.91 -4.45
C GLY A 439 30.12 17.83 -4.83
N VAL A 440 29.42 17.57 -5.95
CA VAL A 440 28.29 18.43 -6.38
C VAL A 440 27.17 18.49 -5.35
N MET A 441 26.90 17.40 -4.64
CA MET A 441 25.87 17.36 -3.58
C MET A 441 26.34 18.16 -2.34
N GLU A 442 27.62 18.05 -1.98
CA GLU A 442 28.23 18.85 -0.92
C GLU A 442 28.12 20.36 -1.24
N LEU A 443 28.35 20.76 -2.47
CA LEU A 443 28.18 22.14 -2.92
C LEU A 443 26.72 22.59 -2.79
N ILE A 444 25.75 21.79 -3.26
CA ILE A 444 24.32 22.12 -3.17
C ILE A 444 23.91 22.31 -1.71
N ILE A 445 24.28 21.39 -0.81
CA ILE A 445 23.92 21.48 0.61
C ILE A 445 24.52 22.77 1.23
N ALA A 446 25.80 23.04 1.00
CA ALA A 446 26.45 24.23 1.55
C ALA A 446 25.77 25.53 1.07
N ARG A 447 25.48 25.65 -0.23
CA ARG A 447 24.78 26.81 -0.79
C ARG A 447 23.33 26.91 -0.31
N THR A 448 22.67 25.77 -0.06
CA THR A 448 21.32 25.76 0.52
C THR A 448 21.35 26.30 1.95
N VAL A 449 22.36 25.96 2.78
CA VAL A 449 22.49 26.54 4.13
C VAL A 449 22.74 28.04 4.07
N GLU A 450 23.59 28.53 3.16
CA GLU A 450 23.83 29.97 2.96
C GLU A 450 22.55 30.71 2.57
N HIS A 451 21.79 30.14 1.63
CA HIS A 451 20.49 30.68 1.21
C HIS A 451 19.47 30.69 2.36
N ALA A 452 19.35 29.58 3.09
CA ALA A 452 18.46 29.45 4.26
C ALA A 452 18.80 30.53 5.34
N ARG A 453 20.09 30.76 5.58
CA ARG A 453 20.57 31.78 6.50
C ARG A 453 20.14 33.20 6.06
N ALA A 454 20.28 33.49 4.78
CA ALA A 454 19.89 34.80 4.22
C ALA A 454 18.39 35.06 4.35
N HIS A 455 17.56 34.01 4.38
CA HIS A 455 16.10 34.11 4.52
C HIS A 455 15.59 33.91 5.94
N GLY A 456 16.47 33.75 6.93
CA GLY A 456 16.07 33.60 8.34
C GLY A 456 15.49 32.23 8.69
N ASP A 457 15.73 31.20 7.86
CA ASP A 457 15.40 29.83 8.21
C ASP A 457 16.31 29.36 9.37
N ALA A 458 15.79 28.48 10.22
CA ALA A 458 16.49 28.02 11.41
C ALA A 458 17.19 26.67 11.23
N ILE A 459 16.59 25.76 10.47
CA ILE A 459 17.09 24.40 10.32
C ILE A 459 17.00 23.86 8.88
N LEU A 460 17.93 22.98 8.54
CA LEU A 460 17.84 22.08 7.40
C LEU A 460 18.02 20.65 7.88
N SER A 461 17.02 19.81 7.71
CA SER A 461 17.15 18.36 7.95
C SER A 461 17.67 17.67 6.70
N LEU A 462 18.64 16.78 6.86
CA LEU A 462 19.08 15.88 5.78
C LEU A 462 18.21 14.61 5.70
N SER A 463 17.08 14.61 6.39
CA SER A 463 16.10 13.52 6.47
C SER A 463 16.61 12.23 7.10
N LEU A 464 15.70 11.32 7.44
CA LEU A 464 15.97 10.10 8.20
C LEU A 464 17.14 9.29 7.63
N SER A 465 18.06 8.92 8.50
CA SER A 465 19.00 7.81 8.30
C SER A 465 18.45 6.60 9.05
N ALA A 466 17.69 5.77 8.33
CA ALA A 466 16.98 4.67 8.93
C ALA A 466 17.94 3.59 9.50
N LEU A 467 17.54 2.98 10.61
CA LEU A 467 18.19 1.83 11.26
C LEU A 467 19.62 2.08 11.78
N VAL A 468 20.07 3.33 11.75
CA VAL A 468 21.36 3.73 12.30
C VAL A 468 21.18 4.27 13.70
N ARG A 469 22.17 4.07 14.58
CA ARG A 469 22.22 4.61 15.94
C ARG A 469 23.60 5.26 16.13
N VAL A 470 23.61 6.48 16.57
CA VAL A 470 24.86 7.24 16.68
C VAL A 470 25.63 6.87 17.96
N ASP A 471 24.94 6.58 19.06
CA ASP A 471 25.56 6.21 20.32
C ASP A 471 24.77 5.11 21.03
N SER A 472 25.29 3.89 20.99
CA SER A 472 25.07 2.90 22.04
C SER A 472 26.41 2.33 22.44
N PRO A 473 26.83 2.50 23.68
CA PRO A 473 27.82 1.60 24.23
C PRO A 473 27.27 0.20 24.06
N SER A 474 28.05 -0.71 23.46
CA SER A 474 27.72 -2.11 23.35
C SER A 474 27.27 -2.61 24.73
N ALA A 475 25.98 -2.89 24.89
CA ALA A 475 25.51 -3.59 26.07
C ALA A 475 26.31 -4.89 26.18
N PRO A 476 26.76 -5.27 27.37
CA PRO A 476 27.50 -6.52 27.53
C PRO A 476 26.65 -7.68 27.02
N ALA A 477 27.26 -8.56 26.24
CA ALA A 477 26.62 -9.66 25.48
C ALA A 477 25.88 -10.70 26.36
N SER A 478 25.73 -10.47 27.65
CA SER A 478 25.14 -11.38 28.64
C SER A 478 23.72 -11.04 29.08
N THR A 479 23.13 -9.93 28.60
CA THR A 479 21.76 -9.56 28.94
C THR A 479 20.81 -9.99 27.81
N PRO A 480 19.68 -10.69 28.11
CA PRO A 480 18.70 -11.01 27.06
C PRO A 480 18.23 -9.73 26.39
N PRO A 481 18.06 -9.72 25.05
CA PRO A 481 17.67 -8.54 24.32
C PRO A 481 16.36 -7.97 24.87
N SER A 482 16.30 -6.67 25.08
CA SER A 482 15.08 -5.99 25.49
C SER A 482 13.99 -6.19 24.41
N ASN A 483 12.72 -6.01 24.78
CA ASN A 483 11.62 -6.06 23.81
C ASN A 483 11.82 -5.05 22.67
N GLU A 484 12.44 -3.92 22.94
CA GLU A 484 12.81 -2.90 21.97
C GLU A 484 13.90 -3.38 21.01
N GLU A 485 14.96 -4.01 21.53
CA GLU A 485 16.03 -4.59 20.70
C GLU A 485 15.52 -5.71 19.81
N SER A 486 14.64 -6.56 20.31
CA SER A 486 13.98 -7.61 19.52
C SER A 486 13.10 -7.03 18.41
N ALA A 487 12.31 -5.99 18.71
CA ALA A 487 11.48 -5.29 17.72
C ALA A 487 12.35 -4.59 16.67
N ARG A 488 13.44 -3.95 17.09
CA ARG A 488 14.39 -3.30 16.20
C ARG A 488 15.12 -4.31 15.31
N ALA A 489 15.61 -5.41 15.86
CA ALA A 489 16.25 -6.48 15.11
C ALA A 489 15.31 -7.05 14.03
N PHE A 490 14.03 -7.26 14.37
CA PHE A 490 13.01 -7.70 13.43
C PHE A 490 12.81 -6.70 12.28
N LEU A 491 12.73 -5.40 12.57
CA LEU A 491 12.60 -4.36 11.55
C LEU A 491 13.84 -4.25 10.67
N ILE A 492 15.04 -4.33 11.26
CA ILE A 492 16.32 -4.32 10.54
C ILE A 492 16.36 -5.50 9.56
N GLU A 493 16.10 -6.72 10.02
CA GLU A 493 16.12 -7.92 9.18
C GLU A 493 15.19 -7.81 7.96
N ARG A 494 14.01 -7.20 8.15
CA ARG A 494 13.01 -7.07 7.09
C ARG A 494 13.25 -5.90 6.13
N LEU A 495 13.83 -4.80 6.61
CA LEU A 495 13.96 -3.56 5.83
C LEU A 495 15.37 -3.34 5.26
N SER A 496 16.44 -3.86 5.90
CA SER A 496 17.84 -3.63 5.49
C SER A 496 18.20 -4.22 4.12
N ARG A 497 17.48 -5.25 3.68
CA ARG A 497 17.71 -5.87 2.36
C ARG A 497 17.49 -4.91 1.17
N PHE A 498 16.96 -3.73 1.44
CA PHE A 498 16.38 -2.87 0.41
C PHE A 498 17.11 -1.53 0.22
N TYR A 499 18.04 -1.17 1.10
CA TYR A 499 18.68 0.15 1.03
C TYR A 499 20.09 0.16 1.64
N ASP A 500 21.04 0.85 0.99
CA ASP A 500 22.36 1.13 1.57
C ASP A 500 22.26 2.30 2.57
N PHE A 501 21.77 1.99 3.78
CA PHE A 501 21.62 2.98 4.84
C PHE A 501 22.96 3.50 5.37
N GLN A 502 24.02 2.68 5.31
CA GLN A 502 25.31 3.02 5.90
C GLN A 502 26.08 4.05 5.07
N GLY A 503 26.14 3.88 3.76
CA GLY A 503 26.82 4.81 2.87
C GLY A 503 26.22 6.22 2.93
N LEU A 504 24.88 6.31 2.91
CA LEU A 504 24.18 7.60 3.01
C LEU A 504 24.37 8.25 4.40
N PHE A 505 24.37 7.47 5.46
CA PHE A 505 24.62 7.97 6.81
C PHE A 505 26.03 8.57 6.94
N HIS A 506 27.06 7.87 6.47
CA HIS A 506 28.43 8.36 6.48
C HIS A 506 28.58 9.66 5.68
N TRP A 507 27.88 9.76 4.56
CA TRP A 507 27.87 10.98 3.75
C TRP A 507 27.24 12.16 4.52
N LYS A 508 26.09 11.94 5.19
CA LYS A 508 25.41 12.97 5.98
C LYS A 508 26.26 13.45 7.16
N ARG A 509 27.02 12.57 7.80
CA ARG A 509 27.94 12.92 8.90
C ARG A 509 29.02 13.94 8.54
N LYS A 510 29.40 14.04 7.26
CA LYS A 510 30.37 15.02 6.78
C LYS A 510 29.98 16.47 7.06
N PHE A 511 28.69 16.73 7.24
CA PHE A 511 28.14 18.06 7.54
C PHE A 511 28.08 18.38 9.01
N ALA A 512 28.60 17.52 9.89
CA ALA A 512 28.58 17.68 11.34
C ALA A 512 27.18 18.01 11.90
N PRO A 513 26.10 17.27 11.53
CA PRO A 513 24.75 17.56 11.96
C PRO A 513 24.54 17.21 13.43
N VAL A 514 23.50 17.77 14.02
CA VAL A 514 22.91 17.26 15.25
C VAL A 514 21.92 16.16 14.89
N PHE A 515 22.02 15.01 15.55
CA PHE A 515 21.16 13.87 15.29
C PHE A 515 19.94 13.88 16.22
N GLU A 516 18.75 13.88 15.61
CA GLU A 516 17.48 13.78 16.34
C GLU A 516 16.92 12.36 16.19
N HIS A 517 16.55 11.71 17.29
CA HIS A 517 15.99 10.37 17.28
C HIS A 517 14.63 10.32 16.58
N ARG A 518 14.36 9.22 15.87
CA ARG A 518 13.05 8.93 15.29
C ARG A 518 12.58 7.55 15.70
N TYR A 519 11.28 7.44 15.96
CA TYR A 519 10.66 6.25 16.52
C TYR A 519 9.53 5.73 15.63
N LEU A 520 9.32 4.41 15.67
CA LEU A 520 8.06 3.80 15.28
C LEU A 520 7.27 3.53 16.56
N VAL A 521 6.09 4.14 16.67
CA VAL A 521 5.18 3.92 17.79
C VAL A 521 4.09 2.95 17.39
N TYR A 522 3.73 2.01 18.25
CA TYR A 522 2.77 0.95 17.97
C TYR A 522 2.03 0.50 19.24
N PRO A 523 0.74 0.07 19.14
CA PRO A 523 -0.06 -0.26 20.32
C PRO A 523 0.34 -1.58 20.98
N SER A 524 0.86 -2.55 20.25
CA SER A 524 1.27 -3.85 20.78
C SER A 524 2.30 -4.52 19.88
N ALA A 525 3.13 -5.41 20.44
CA ALA A 525 4.13 -6.17 19.69
C ALA A 525 3.50 -7.02 18.56
N LEU A 526 2.25 -7.46 18.72
CA LEU A 526 1.51 -8.21 17.69
C LEU A 526 1.19 -7.37 16.44
N ALA A 527 1.27 -6.05 16.52
CA ALA A 527 1.08 -5.18 15.36
C ALA A 527 2.33 -5.08 14.47
N LEU A 528 3.54 -5.30 15.03
CA LEU A 528 4.81 -5.10 14.33
C LEU A 528 4.95 -5.86 13.00
N PRO A 529 4.61 -7.16 12.89
CA PRO A 529 4.72 -7.86 11.62
C PRO A 529 3.85 -7.26 10.52
N ALA A 530 2.62 -6.84 10.88
CA ALA A 530 1.71 -6.20 9.93
C ALA A 530 2.20 -4.80 9.53
N LEU A 531 2.71 -4.01 10.48
CA LEU A 531 3.28 -2.69 10.23
C LEU A 531 4.54 -2.77 9.36
N ALA A 532 5.43 -3.73 9.61
CA ALA A 532 6.62 -3.96 8.79
C ALA A 532 6.25 -4.32 7.33
N LEU A 533 5.26 -5.21 7.15
CA LEU A 533 4.75 -5.57 5.82
C LEU A 533 4.08 -4.38 5.14
N ALA A 534 3.25 -3.64 5.87
CA ALA A 534 2.58 -2.46 5.35
C ALA A 534 3.60 -1.39 4.93
N LEU A 535 4.63 -1.14 5.76
CA LEU A 535 5.69 -0.19 5.46
C LEU A 535 6.48 -0.61 4.21
N ALA A 536 6.87 -1.88 4.11
CA ALA A 536 7.56 -2.41 2.95
C ALA A 536 6.76 -2.26 1.65
N ARG A 537 5.43 -2.46 1.70
CA ARG A 537 4.53 -2.28 0.55
C ARG A 537 4.25 -0.80 0.25
N ALA A 538 4.05 0.02 1.28
CA ALA A 538 3.82 1.44 1.11
C ALA A 538 5.00 2.16 0.46
N GLN A 539 6.21 1.75 0.80
CA GLN A 539 7.42 2.27 0.16
C GLN A 539 7.62 1.78 -1.28
N ARG A 540 6.86 0.75 -1.73
CA ARG A 540 7.02 0.11 -3.05
C ARG A 540 5.69 -0.13 -3.73
N PRO A 541 5.18 0.84 -4.45
CA PRO A 541 3.86 0.78 -5.08
C PRO A 541 3.73 -0.29 -6.18
N GLU A 542 4.84 -0.75 -6.77
CA GLU A 542 4.83 -1.80 -7.79
C GLU A 542 4.84 -3.23 -7.21
N GLY A 543 4.84 -3.35 -5.88
CA GLY A 543 4.81 -4.63 -5.18
C GLY A 543 6.18 -5.28 -4.97
N LEU A 544 6.23 -6.23 -4.04
CA LEU A 544 7.47 -6.94 -3.65
C LEU A 544 8.02 -7.84 -4.77
N LEU A 545 7.18 -8.27 -5.72
CA LEU A 545 7.56 -9.12 -6.84
C LEU A 545 8.41 -8.40 -7.90
N SER A 546 8.37 -7.06 -7.95
CA SER A 546 9.19 -6.28 -8.89
C SER A 546 10.70 -6.46 -8.70
N TYR A 547 11.12 -6.98 -7.53
CA TYR A 547 12.52 -7.31 -7.24
C TYR A 547 12.98 -8.65 -7.80
N LEU A 548 12.06 -9.56 -8.07
CA LEU A 548 12.36 -10.90 -8.58
C LEU A 548 12.38 -10.92 -10.10
N LEU A 549 11.85 -9.89 -10.75
CA LEU A 549 11.82 -9.78 -12.20
C LEU A 549 12.94 -8.84 -12.68
N PRO A 550 13.79 -9.27 -13.63
CA PRO A 550 14.75 -8.37 -14.24
C PRO A 550 14.03 -7.21 -14.93
N LYS A 551 14.50 -5.97 -14.71
CA LYS A 551 13.96 -4.81 -15.44
C LYS A 551 14.01 -5.08 -16.95
N PRO A 552 12.93 -4.85 -17.71
CA PRO A 552 13.03 -4.83 -19.15
C PRO A 552 14.10 -3.79 -19.53
N ARG A 553 15.14 -4.21 -20.25
CA ARG A 553 16.13 -3.29 -20.82
C ARG A 553 15.35 -2.26 -21.64
N ALA A 554 15.49 -0.98 -21.31
CA ALA A 554 15.01 0.09 -22.17
C ALA A 554 15.61 -0.15 -23.57
N LEU A 555 14.76 -0.37 -24.55
CA LEU A 555 15.17 -0.42 -25.95
C LEU A 555 15.85 0.93 -26.24
N PRO A 556 17.03 0.94 -26.87
CA PRO A 556 17.63 2.18 -27.32
C PRO A 556 16.63 2.88 -28.23
N VAL A 557 16.29 4.12 -27.90
CA VAL A 557 15.54 5.00 -28.81
C VAL A 557 16.33 5.01 -30.11
N ALA A 558 15.72 4.50 -31.16
CA ALA A 558 16.30 4.51 -32.50
C ALA A 558 16.68 5.96 -32.83
N GLY A 559 17.98 6.22 -32.88
CA GLY A 559 18.46 7.52 -33.30
C GLY A 559 18.09 7.73 -34.77
N ASP A 560 17.47 8.86 -35.05
CA ASP A 560 17.35 9.39 -36.40
C ASP A 560 18.73 9.43 -37.08
N HIS A 561 18.99 8.45 -37.88
CA HIS A 561 19.95 8.57 -38.98
C HIS A 561 19.18 9.18 -40.15
N ALA A 562 19.21 10.48 -40.26
CA ALA A 562 18.88 11.17 -41.48
C ALA A 562 19.94 12.23 -41.75
N GLY A 563 20.74 11.97 -42.80
CA GLY A 563 21.33 12.89 -43.73
C GLY A 563 22.42 13.84 -43.20
#